data_4d51b135048494cb4f16d491e556187c
#
_entry.id   4d51b135048494cb4f16d491e556187c
#
_cell.length_a   1.000
_cell.length_b   1.000
_cell.length_c   1.000
_cell.angle_alpha   90.00
_cell.angle_beta   90.00
_cell.angle_gamma   90.00
#
_symmetry.space_group_name_H-M   'P 1'
#
loop_
_entity.id
_entity.type
_entity.pdbx_description
1 polymer ?
#
loop_
_entity_poly.entity_id
_entity_poly.type
_entity_poly.pdbx_seq_one_letter_code
_entity_poly.pdbx_strand_id
1 'polypeptide(L)'
;MHLNRSLGRGLRILGILNSERQHTVASLARDARLPRTTTFRILRTLISEGFVDRDAVTDTFRPTSMVRGLSDGFDDTAWLVQVAKPFVAELGRRVVWPVSIATLSGASVLVRQTTDETSPLAVVHYAPGARMPLGNSASGLVLLAFGRPSQSRMLLDLLYQSSVAKEQTYSRPELEKRIQETRSLGYALVHRPGRVSERSSLAVPVRVSEDTLCAIVVRFARSAVKQQVAAE
;
A
#
# COMPACT_ATOMS: atom_id res chain seq x y z
N MET A 1 -17.49 29.50 13.71
CA MET A 1 -16.08 29.21 13.46
C MET A 1 -15.69 29.88 12.14
N HIS A 2 -14.77 30.86 12.15
CA HIS A 2 -14.33 31.56 10.95
C HIS A 2 -13.21 30.76 10.26
N LEU A 3 -13.47 30.18 9.10
CA LEU A 3 -12.46 29.49 8.30
C LEU A 3 -11.53 30.51 7.64
N ASN A 4 -10.21 30.23 7.65
CA ASN A 4 -9.21 31.03 6.93
C ASN A 4 -9.31 30.75 5.42
N ARG A 5 -10.03 31.62 4.69
CA ARG A 5 -10.27 31.48 3.25
C ARG A 5 -8.98 31.55 2.42
N SER A 6 -7.98 32.31 2.87
CA SER A 6 -6.70 32.43 2.14
C SER A 6 -5.90 31.13 2.20
N LEU A 7 -5.84 30.49 3.37
CA LEU A 7 -5.20 29.19 3.54
C LEU A 7 -5.89 28.12 2.67
N GLY A 8 -7.21 28.03 2.72
CA GLY A 8 -7.96 27.04 1.92
C GLY A 8 -7.76 27.22 0.41
N ARG A 9 -7.63 28.47 -0.07
CA ARG A 9 -7.33 28.77 -1.48
C ARG A 9 -5.89 28.37 -1.83
N GLY A 10 -4.91 28.59 -0.93
CA GLY A 10 -3.51 28.18 -1.11
C GLY A 10 -3.37 26.67 -1.23
N LEU A 11 -3.98 25.92 -0.32
CA LEU A 11 -3.99 24.45 -0.35
C LEU A 11 -4.64 23.90 -1.63
N ARG A 12 -5.72 24.54 -2.11
CA ARG A 12 -6.36 24.15 -3.37
C ARG A 12 -5.42 24.34 -4.58
N ILE A 13 -4.71 25.46 -4.64
CA ILE A 13 -3.73 25.71 -5.71
C ILE A 13 -2.60 24.71 -5.66
N LEU A 14 -2.05 24.39 -4.48
CA LEU A 14 -1.03 23.34 -4.33
C LEU A 14 -1.55 21.98 -4.80
N GLY A 15 -2.79 21.62 -4.47
CA GLY A 15 -3.40 20.38 -4.92
C GLY A 15 -3.54 20.30 -6.44
N ILE A 16 -3.89 21.41 -7.11
CA ILE A 16 -3.97 21.46 -8.59
C ILE A 16 -2.58 21.35 -9.20
N LEU A 17 -1.58 22.04 -8.66
CA LEU A 17 -0.19 21.98 -9.12
C LEU A 17 0.42 20.59 -9.01
N ASN A 18 -0.04 19.78 -8.09
CA ASN A 18 0.44 18.40 -7.89
C ASN A 18 -0.06 17.41 -8.97
N SER A 19 -0.75 17.89 -10.00
CA SER A 19 -1.09 17.12 -11.20
C SER A 19 0.06 17.15 -12.21
N GLU A 20 0.14 16.15 -13.08
CA GLU A 20 1.21 16.01 -14.08
C GLU A 20 1.23 17.10 -15.19
N ARG A 21 0.35 18.10 -15.13
CA ARG A 21 0.23 19.15 -16.14
C ARG A 21 1.08 20.37 -15.78
N GLN A 22 1.61 21.03 -16.79
CA GLN A 22 2.18 22.37 -16.64
C GLN A 22 1.06 23.39 -16.46
N HIS A 23 1.19 24.28 -15.48
CA HIS A 23 0.15 25.24 -15.13
C HIS A 23 0.66 26.67 -15.26
N THR A 24 -0.10 27.50 -15.99
CA THR A 24 0.06 28.95 -16.00
C THR A 24 -0.85 29.59 -14.94
N VAL A 25 -0.65 30.88 -14.62
CA VAL A 25 -1.59 31.62 -13.74
C VAL A 25 -3.04 31.53 -14.26
N ALA A 26 -3.23 31.58 -15.57
CA ALA A 26 -4.56 31.54 -16.18
C ALA A 26 -5.25 30.19 -16.02
N SER A 27 -4.53 29.08 -16.23
CA SER A 27 -5.07 27.73 -16.03
C SER A 27 -5.40 27.49 -14.55
N LEU A 28 -4.50 27.84 -13.64
CA LEU A 28 -4.72 27.71 -12.19
C LEU A 28 -5.90 28.55 -11.69
N ALA A 29 -6.07 29.78 -12.20
CA ALA A 29 -7.18 30.63 -11.84
C ALA A 29 -8.53 30.00 -12.24
N ARG A 30 -8.60 29.46 -13.46
CA ARG A 30 -9.78 28.76 -13.97
C ARG A 30 -10.07 27.49 -13.14
N ASP A 31 -9.07 26.65 -12.95
CA ASP A 31 -9.24 25.33 -12.32
C ASP A 31 -9.52 25.47 -10.80
N ALA A 32 -8.93 26.47 -10.15
CA ALA A 32 -9.22 26.82 -8.76
C ALA A 32 -10.52 27.65 -8.58
N ARG A 33 -11.12 28.14 -9.68
CA ARG A 33 -12.26 29.07 -9.69
C ARG A 33 -11.98 30.33 -8.88
N LEU A 34 -10.82 30.94 -9.13
CA LEU A 34 -10.36 32.15 -8.45
C LEU A 34 -10.03 33.27 -9.46
N PRO A 35 -10.14 34.57 -9.07
CA PRO A 35 -9.61 35.65 -9.88
C PRO A 35 -8.10 35.50 -10.12
N ARG A 36 -7.62 35.88 -11.30
CA ARG A 36 -6.19 35.82 -11.68
C ARG A 36 -5.30 36.57 -10.68
N THR A 37 -5.72 37.73 -10.22
CA THR A 37 -5.00 38.54 -9.24
C THR A 37 -4.84 37.83 -7.89
N THR A 38 -5.89 37.14 -7.42
CA THR A 38 -5.86 36.34 -6.20
C THR A 38 -4.92 35.14 -6.38
N THR A 39 -5.03 34.42 -7.49
CA THR A 39 -4.18 33.29 -7.82
C THR A 39 -2.72 33.69 -7.87
N PHE A 40 -2.40 34.79 -8.54
CA PHE A 40 -1.02 35.31 -8.62
C PHE A 40 -0.44 35.67 -7.24
N ARG A 41 -1.24 36.30 -6.37
CA ARG A 41 -0.81 36.62 -4.99
C ARG A 41 -0.51 35.35 -4.17
N ILE A 42 -1.35 34.33 -4.29
CA ILE A 42 -1.13 33.05 -3.62
C ILE A 42 0.13 32.38 -4.17
N LEU A 43 0.33 32.33 -5.48
CA LEU A 43 1.53 31.77 -6.08
C LEU A 43 2.79 32.48 -5.61
N ARG A 44 2.77 33.83 -5.51
CA ARG A 44 3.90 34.58 -4.95
C ARG A 44 4.23 34.17 -3.51
N THR A 45 3.23 33.97 -2.69
CA THR A 45 3.41 33.47 -1.32
C THR A 45 3.98 32.05 -1.33
N LEU A 46 3.45 31.13 -2.15
CA LEU A 46 3.95 29.77 -2.24
C LEU A 46 5.40 29.71 -2.76
N ILE A 47 5.79 30.62 -3.65
CA ILE A 47 7.16 30.77 -4.11
C ILE A 47 8.06 31.27 -2.97
N SER A 48 7.63 32.32 -2.24
CA SER A 48 8.41 32.87 -1.11
C SER A 48 8.58 31.84 0.03
N GLU A 49 7.63 30.94 0.21
CA GLU A 49 7.70 29.83 1.17
C GLU A 49 8.43 28.61 0.60
N GLY A 50 8.88 28.63 -0.64
CA GLY A 50 9.66 27.56 -1.27
C GLY A 50 8.84 26.36 -1.76
N PHE A 51 7.51 26.36 -1.71
CA PHE A 51 6.67 25.25 -2.15
C PHE A 51 6.46 25.19 -3.66
N VAL A 52 6.61 26.31 -4.35
CA VAL A 52 6.37 26.44 -5.80
C VAL A 52 7.57 27.10 -6.45
N ASP A 53 7.92 26.63 -7.63
CA ASP A 53 8.91 27.22 -8.52
C ASP A 53 8.23 27.73 -9.79
N ARG A 54 8.76 28.82 -10.38
CA ARG A 54 8.29 29.39 -11.64
C ARG A 54 9.36 29.22 -12.71
N ASP A 55 9.00 28.55 -13.78
CA ASP A 55 9.81 28.55 -14.98
C ASP A 55 9.68 29.89 -15.71
N ALA A 56 10.76 30.67 -15.78
CA ALA A 56 10.77 31.99 -16.39
C ALA A 56 10.65 31.95 -17.93
N VAL A 57 10.98 30.81 -18.56
CA VAL A 57 10.93 30.65 -20.03
C VAL A 57 9.52 30.34 -20.49
N THR A 58 8.85 29.40 -19.81
CA THR A 58 7.52 28.93 -20.18
C THR A 58 6.39 29.65 -19.42
N ASP A 59 6.71 30.47 -18.44
CA ASP A 59 5.80 31.14 -17.50
C ASP A 59 4.85 30.13 -16.82
N THR A 60 5.36 28.94 -16.51
CA THR A 60 4.62 27.90 -15.83
C THR A 60 5.10 27.71 -14.40
N PHE A 61 4.22 27.14 -13.57
CA PHE A 61 4.44 26.89 -12.15
C PHE A 61 4.47 25.40 -11.89
N ARG A 62 5.37 24.96 -11.01
CA ARG A 62 5.52 23.56 -10.59
C ARG A 62 5.79 23.48 -9.08
N PRO A 63 5.38 22.37 -8.42
CA PRO A 63 5.73 22.16 -7.03
C PRO A 63 7.23 21.87 -6.89
N THR A 64 7.82 22.25 -5.76
CA THR A 64 9.20 21.89 -5.37
C THR A 64 9.21 20.63 -4.52
N SER A 65 10.40 20.16 -4.14
CA SER A 65 10.58 19.05 -3.19
C SER A 65 10.01 19.33 -1.80
N MET A 66 9.83 20.60 -1.41
CA MET A 66 9.21 21.00 -0.14
C MET A 66 7.77 20.47 0.01
N VAL A 67 7.04 20.31 -1.11
CA VAL A 67 5.69 19.74 -1.07
C VAL A 67 5.70 18.28 -0.58
N ARG A 68 6.76 17.51 -0.87
CA ARG A 68 6.91 16.13 -0.34
C ARG A 68 7.08 16.13 1.18
N GLY A 69 7.82 17.10 1.74
CA GLY A 69 8.01 17.23 3.17
C GLY A 69 6.71 17.43 3.96
N LEU A 70 5.64 17.92 3.32
CA LEU A 70 4.32 18.02 3.95
C LEU A 70 3.70 16.66 4.31
N SER A 71 4.17 15.57 3.68
CA SER A 71 3.69 14.22 3.95
C SER A 71 4.62 13.41 4.87
N ASP A 72 5.77 13.93 5.28
CA ASP A 72 6.75 13.19 6.08
C ASP A 72 6.21 12.76 7.46
N GLY A 73 5.27 13.53 8.01
CA GLY A 73 4.56 13.19 9.24
C GLY A 73 3.30 12.34 9.06
N PHE A 74 2.96 11.96 7.82
CA PHE A 74 1.78 11.16 7.55
C PHE A 74 2.10 9.67 7.68
N ASP A 75 1.44 8.99 8.62
CA ASP A 75 1.55 7.54 8.78
C ASP A 75 0.53 6.84 7.87
N ASP A 76 0.95 6.55 6.63
CA ASP A 76 0.16 5.79 5.64
C ASP A 76 -0.37 4.47 6.23
N THR A 77 0.36 3.88 7.16
CA THR A 77 0.01 2.61 7.78
C THR A 77 -1.13 2.75 8.78
N ALA A 78 -1.09 3.77 9.63
CA ALA A 78 -2.15 4.04 10.59
C ALA A 78 -3.44 4.41 9.86
N TRP A 79 -3.36 5.23 8.84
CA TRP A 79 -4.48 5.57 7.97
C TRP A 79 -5.06 4.33 7.27
N LEU A 80 -4.22 3.50 6.67
CA LEU A 80 -4.63 2.25 6.03
C LEU A 80 -5.39 1.34 7.00
N VAL A 81 -4.90 1.19 8.23
CA VAL A 81 -5.55 0.38 9.26
C VAL A 81 -6.94 0.92 9.60
N GLN A 82 -7.07 2.23 9.79
CA GLN A 82 -8.37 2.84 10.09
C GLN A 82 -9.39 2.67 8.96
N VAL A 83 -8.97 2.90 7.72
CA VAL A 83 -9.83 2.75 6.53
C VAL A 83 -10.16 1.27 6.28
N ALA A 84 -9.19 0.37 6.42
CA ALA A 84 -9.38 -1.05 6.11
C ALA A 84 -10.18 -1.79 7.18
N LYS A 85 -10.17 -1.35 8.43
CA LYS A 85 -10.81 -2.04 9.56
C LYS A 85 -12.26 -2.46 9.32
N PRO A 86 -13.18 -1.59 8.86
CA PRO A 86 -14.57 -1.99 8.60
C PRO A 86 -14.70 -3.01 7.48
N PHE A 87 -13.88 -2.90 6.42
CA PHE A 87 -13.90 -3.83 5.29
C PHE A 87 -13.36 -5.21 5.67
N VAL A 88 -12.28 -5.26 6.44
CA VAL A 88 -11.70 -6.51 6.96
C VAL A 88 -12.68 -7.21 7.90
N ALA A 89 -13.36 -6.45 8.77
CA ALA A 89 -14.39 -7.00 9.66
C ALA A 89 -15.60 -7.53 8.88
N GLU A 90 -16.06 -6.80 7.86
CA GLU A 90 -17.17 -7.23 7.01
C GLU A 90 -16.82 -8.50 6.22
N LEU A 91 -15.65 -8.51 5.57
CA LEU A 91 -15.18 -9.70 4.85
C LEU A 91 -15.04 -10.90 5.80
N GLY A 92 -14.47 -10.70 6.99
CA GLY A 92 -14.35 -11.76 8.01
C GLY A 92 -15.68 -12.34 8.42
N ARG A 93 -16.75 -11.53 8.55
CA ARG A 93 -18.11 -12.01 8.82
C ARG A 93 -18.68 -12.81 7.66
N ARG A 94 -18.39 -12.42 6.40
CA ARG A 94 -18.91 -13.11 5.20
C ARG A 94 -18.24 -14.46 4.96
N VAL A 95 -16.90 -14.51 5.09
CA VAL A 95 -16.15 -15.74 4.81
C VAL A 95 -16.01 -16.63 6.03
N VAL A 96 -16.30 -16.12 7.24
CA VAL A 96 -16.19 -16.81 8.55
C VAL A 96 -14.75 -17.17 8.94
N TRP A 97 -13.84 -17.28 7.98
CA TRP A 97 -12.42 -17.53 8.18
C TRP A 97 -11.65 -16.26 8.61
N PRO A 98 -10.53 -16.41 9.33
CA PRO A 98 -9.69 -15.27 9.69
C PRO A 98 -9.21 -14.50 8.45
N VAL A 99 -9.46 -13.21 8.45
CA VAL A 99 -9.01 -12.26 7.43
C VAL A 99 -7.98 -11.31 8.02
N SER A 100 -6.91 -11.04 7.30
CA SER A 100 -5.91 -10.07 7.70
C SER A 100 -5.57 -9.15 6.55
N ILE A 101 -5.17 -7.90 6.88
CA ILE A 101 -4.47 -7.02 5.96
C ILE A 101 -3.01 -6.93 6.39
N ALA A 102 -2.11 -6.99 5.43
CA ALA A 102 -0.69 -7.01 5.67
C ALA A 102 0.05 -6.13 4.66
N THR A 103 1.16 -5.52 5.10
CA THR A 103 2.02 -4.67 4.28
C THR A 103 3.47 -5.12 4.38
N LEU A 104 4.29 -4.63 3.46
CA LEU A 104 5.73 -4.80 3.54
C LEU A 104 6.31 -3.98 4.71
N SER A 105 7.27 -4.55 5.42
CA SER A 105 8.02 -3.89 6.49
C SER A 105 9.46 -4.39 6.50
N GLY A 106 10.38 -3.64 5.86
CA GLY A 106 11.73 -4.11 5.58
C GLY A 106 11.69 -5.37 4.72
N ALA A 107 12.42 -6.41 5.10
CA ALA A 107 12.46 -7.72 4.43
C ALA A 107 11.41 -8.71 4.98
N SER A 108 10.37 -8.23 5.63
CA SER A 108 9.28 -9.06 6.18
C SER A 108 7.90 -8.48 5.85
N VAL A 109 6.87 -9.28 6.05
CA VAL A 109 5.48 -8.86 5.97
C VAL A 109 4.98 -8.58 7.37
N LEU A 110 4.28 -7.47 7.58
CA LEU A 110 3.70 -7.07 8.86
C LEU A 110 2.18 -7.13 8.79
N VAL A 111 1.55 -7.88 9.69
CA VAL A 111 0.10 -7.90 9.87
C VAL A 111 -0.33 -6.57 10.49
N ARG A 112 -1.21 -5.85 9.81
CA ARG A 112 -1.70 -4.53 10.24
C ARG A 112 -3.02 -4.62 10.98
N GLN A 113 -3.92 -5.47 10.49
CA GLN A 113 -5.24 -5.71 11.05
C GLN A 113 -5.61 -7.18 10.81
N THR A 114 -6.41 -7.75 11.70
CA THR A 114 -6.87 -9.14 11.59
C THR A 114 -8.19 -9.34 12.32
N THR A 115 -8.96 -10.35 11.87
CA THR A 115 -10.18 -10.83 12.53
C THR A 115 -9.97 -12.13 13.30
N ASP A 116 -8.72 -12.49 13.62
CA ASP A 116 -8.42 -13.75 14.32
C ASP A 116 -9.15 -13.91 15.65
N GLU A 117 -9.26 -12.83 16.43
CA GLU A 117 -9.95 -12.85 17.73
C GLU A 117 -11.46 -13.06 17.61
N THR A 118 -12.05 -12.68 16.48
CA THR A 118 -13.50 -12.72 16.25
C THR A 118 -13.93 -13.85 15.32
N SER A 119 -12.99 -14.49 14.62
CA SER A 119 -13.28 -15.60 13.71
C SER A 119 -13.37 -16.93 14.48
N PRO A 120 -14.51 -17.65 14.42
CA PRO A 120 -14.67 -18.92 15.11
C PRO A 120 -13.81 -20.04 14.51
N LEU A 121 -13.28 -19.84 13.30
CA LEU A 121 -12.45 -20.82 12.58
C LEU A 121 -10.94 -20.49 12.62
N ALA A 122 -10.53 -19.58 13.48
CA ALA A 122 -9.13 -19.23 13.67
C ALA A 122 -8.39 -20.37 14.39
N VAL A 123 -7.56 -21.12 13.67
CA VAL A 123 -6.71 -22.21 14.23
C VAL A 123 -5.42 -21.66 14.84
N VAL A 124 -4.91 -20.57 14.28
CA VAL A 124 -3.73 -19.85 14.78
C VAL A 124 -4.09 -18.39 14.85
N HIS A 125 -3.86 -17.80 16.01
CA HIS A 125 -4.15 -16.39 16.24
C HIS A 125 -2.91 -15.54 15.97
N TYR A 126 -3.04 -14.63 15.00
CA TYR A 126 -2.08 -13.55 14.78
C TYR A 126 -2.64 -12.27 15.36
N ALA A 127 -1.77 -11.47 15.96
CA ALA A 127 -2.12 -10.12 16.39
C ALA A 127 -1.62 -9.08 15.37
N PRO A 128 -2.17 -7.88 15.34
CA PRO A 128 -1.54 -6.75 14.69
C PRO A 128 -0.09 -6.61 15.18
N GLY A 129 0.84 -6.36 14.27
CA GLY A 129 2.28 -6.38 14.57
C GLY A 129 2.98 -7.71 14.32
N ALA A 130 2.27 -8.81 14.13
CA ALA A 130 2.87 -10.11 13.78
C ALA A 130 3.65 -10.02 12.46
N ARG A 131 4.83 -10.64 12.42
CA ARG A 131 5.72 -10.66 11.25
C ARG A 131 5.65 -12.01 10.55
N MET A 132 5.53 -11.96 9.22
CA MET A 132 5.53 -13.13 8.35
C MET A 132 6.74 -13.12 7.43
N PRO A 133 7.33 -14.28 7.09
CA PRO A 133 8.43 -14.36 6.13
C PRO A 133 7.98 -13.85 4.76
N LEU A 134 8.79 -12.98 4.15
CA LEU A 134 8.48 -12.40 2.84
C LEU A 134 8.49 -13.48 1.73
N GLY A 135 9.50 -14.34 1.69
CA GLY A 135 9.64 -15.37 0.66
C GLY A 135 8.77 -16.61 0.85
N ASN A 136 8.13 -16.79 2.01
CA ASN A 136 7.43 -18.02 2.37
C ASN A 136 6.02 -17.76 2.94
N SER A 137 5.33 -16.74 2.48
CA SER A 137 3.93 -16.46 2.85
C SER A 137 3.14 -16.01 1.63
N ALA A 138 1.84 -16.28 1.63
CA ALA A 138 0.96 -15.85 0.55
C ALA A 138 0.98 -14.33 0.41
N SER A 139 0.91 -13.59 1.52
CA SER A 139 1.05 -12.13 1.53
C SER A 139 2.39 -11.67 0.96
N GLY A 140 3.49 -12.34 1.31
CA GLY A 140 4.81 -12.00 0.80
C GLY A 140 4.94 -12.21 -0.70
N LEU A 141 4.41 -13.32 -1.22
CA LEU A 141 4.37 -13.58 -2.68
C LEU A 141 3.59 -12.50 -3.42
N VAL A 142 2.43 -12.09 -2.88
CA VAL A 142 1.61 -11.01 -3.46
C VAL A 142 2.36 -9.67 -3.43
N LEU A 143 2.99 -9.30 -2.32
CA LEU A 143 3.72 -8.05 -2.20
C LEU A 143 4.95 -8.02 -3.12
N LEU A 144 5.63 -9.15 -3.34
CA LEU A 144 6.72 -9.27 -4.31
C LEU A 144 6.23 -9.27 -5.76
N ALA A 145 5.09 -9.92 -6.04
CA ALA A 145 4.56 -10.02 -7.40
C ALA A 145 4.01 -8.69 -7.93
N PHE A 146 3.33 -7.92 -7.08
CA PHE A 146 2.61 -6.70 -7.46
C PHE A 146 3.27 -5.41 -6.96
N GLY A 147 4.36 -5.52 -6.19
CA GLY A 147 5.20 -4.39 -5.78
C GLY A 147 5.96 -3.77 -6.95
N ARG A 148 6.65 -2.66 -6.69
CA ARG A 148 7.50 -2.02 -7.69
C ARG A 148 8.63 -2.99 -8.10
N PRO A 149 8.88 -3.20 -9.41
CA PRO A 149 9.87 -4.18 -9.86
C PRO A 149 11.28 -3.96 -9.31
N SER A 150 11.70 -2.70 -9.13
CA SER A 150 12.99 -2.35 -8.53
C SER A 150 13.07 -2.74 -7.06
N GLN A 151 12.00 -2.46 -6.29
CA GLN A 151 11.90 -2.83 -4.88
C GLN A 151 11.87 -4.35 -4.70
N SER A 152 11.10 -5.06 -5.51
CA SER A 152 11.01 -6.52 -5.45
C SER A 152 12.37 -7.19 -5.73
N ARG A 153 13.13 -6.70 -6.72
CA ARG A 153 14.49 -7.17 -7.00
C ARG A 153 15.43 -6.94 -5.82
N MET A 154 15.45 -5.73 -5.27
CA MET A 154 16.27 -5.40 -4.10
C MET A 154 15.94 -6.30 -2.89
N LEU A 155 14.65 -6.57 -2.65
CA LEU A 155 14.21 -7.44 -1.57
C LEU A 155 14.63 -8.90 -1.79
N LEU A 156 14.54 -9.41 -3.04
CA LEU A 156 15.05 -10.72 -3.39
C LEU A 156 16.56 -10.83 -3.15
N ASP A 157 17.34 -9.84 -3.57
CA ASP A 157 18.77 -9.81 -3.32
C ASP A 157 19.07 -9.81 -1.81
N LEU A 158 18.35 -9.02 -1.03
CA LEU A 158 18.49 -8.98 0.43
C LEU A 158 18.16 -10.34 1.09
N LEU A 159 17.10 -11.01 0.65
CA LEU A 159 16.69 -12.31 1.17
C LEU A 159 17.76 -13.40 0.97
N TYR A 160 18.52 -13.36 -0.12
CA TYR A 160 19.51 -14.40 -0.46
C TYR A 160 20.95 -14.00 -0.17
N GLN A 161 21.25 -12.73 0.13
CA GLN A 161 22.59 -12.27 0.51
C GLN A 161 22.85 -12.30 2.02
N SER A 162 21.80 -12.31 2.86
CA SER A 162 21.95 -12.23 4.32
C SER A 162 21.96 -13.60 5.01
N SER A 163 22.36 -13.62 6.28
CA SER A 163 22.22 -14.81 7.16
C SER A 163 20.78 -15.34 7.26
N VAL A 164 19.79 -14.52 6.91
CA VAL A 164 18.36 -14.87 6.78
C VAL A 164 18.12 -15.88 5.64
N ALA A 165 19.05 -16.02 4.70
CA ALA A 165 18.96 -17.03 3.62
C ALA A 165 18.80 -18.47 4.15
N LYS A 166 19.30 -18.76 5.35
CA LYS A 166 19.16 -20.10 5.98
C LYS A 166 17.73 -20.45 6.40
N GLU A 167 16.86 -19.47 6.50
CA GLU A 167 15.44 -19.65 6.87
C GLU A 167 14.50 -19.71 5.63
N GLN A 168 15.04 -19.52 4.43
CA GLN A 168 14.24 -19.58 3.20
C GLN A 168 13.91 -21.05 2.84
N THR A 169 12.63 -21.30 2.67
CA THR A 169 12.12 -22.64 2.28
C THR A 169 12.35 -22.93 0.79
N TYR A 170 12.50 -21.88 -0.02
CA TYR A 170 12.64 -21.97 -1.48
C TYR A 170 14.00 -21.44 -1.92
N SER A 171 14.59 -22.07 -2.94
CA SER A 171 15.70 -21.50 -3.68
C SER A 171 15.26 -20.22 -4.42
N ARG A 172 16.22 -19.36 -4.78
CA ARG A 172 15.90 -18.12 -5.51
C ARG A 172 15.12 -18.37 -6.81
N PRO A 173 15.50 -19.31 -7.70
CA PRO A 173 14.74 -19.60 -8.92
C PRO A 173 13.31 -20.08 -8.63
N GLU A 174 13.12 -20.90 -7.60
CA GLU A 174 11.79 -21.36 -7.19
C GLU A 174 10.92 -20.22 -6.71
N LEU A 175 11.47 -19.30 -5.90
CA LEU A 175 10.74 -18.13 -5.41
C LEU A 175 10.37 -17.19 -6.58
N GLU A 176 11.29 -16.94 -7.50
CA GLU A 176 11.03 -16.14 -8.71
C GLU A 176 9.93 -16.77 -9.58
N LYS A 177 9.94 -18.09 -9.76
CA LYS A 177 8.86 -18.81 -10.46
C LYS A 177 7.51 -18.61 -9.76
N ARG A 178 7.45 -18.78 -8.44
CA ARG A 178 6.22 -18.58 -7.66
C ARG A 178 5.71 -17.15 -7.74
N ILE A 179 6.58 -16.16 -7.77
CA ILE A 179 6.23 -14.75 -7.97
C ILE A 179 5.59 -14.55 -9.35
N GLN A 180 6.12 -15.16 -10.40
CA GLN A 180 5.54 -15.09 -11.75
C GLN A 180 4.19 -15.79 -11.83
N GLU A 181 4.04 -16.96 -11.21
CA GLU A 181 2.77 -17.67 -11.09
C GLU A 181 1.73 -16.83 -10.36
N THR A 182 2.12 -16.22 -9.21
CA THR A 182 1.25 -15.29 -8.45
C THR A 182 0.81 -14.10 -9.31
N ARG A 183 1.71 -13.55 -10.12
CA ARG A 183 1.40 -12.43 -11.02
C ARG A 183 0.41 -12.82 -12.12
N SER A 184 0.56 -14.00 -12.70
CA SER A 184 -0.35 -14.49 -13.76
C SER A 184 -1.73 -14.86 -13.21
N LEU A 185 -1.81 -15.41 -11.99
CA LEU A 185 -3.07 -15.81 -11.36
C LEU A 185 -3.82 -14.64 -10.72
N GLY A 186 -3.13 -13.56 -10.35
CA GLY A 186 -3.73 -12.46 -9.60
C GLY A 186 -3.78 -12.67 -8.08
N TYR A 187 -3.40 -13.85 -7.59
CA TYR A 187 -3.41 -14.21 -6.18
C TYR A 187 -2.28 -15.20 -5.84
N ALA A 188 -1.99 -15.36 -4.55
CA ALA A 188 -1.09 -16.40 -4.05
C ALA A 188 -1.85 -17.37 -3.13
N LEU A 189 -1.64 -18.67 -3.32
CA LEU A 189 -2.12 -19.72 -2.43
C LEU A 189 -0.92 -20.50 -1.88
N VAL A 190 -0.80 -20.53 -0.55
CA VAL A 190 0.28 -21.22 0.14
C VAL A 190 -0.30 -22.22 1.13
N HIS A 191 0.16 -23.46 1.03
CA HIS A 191 -0.17 -24.53 1.95
C HIS A 191 0.98 -24.75 2.93
N ARG A 192 0.67 -24.93 4.19
CA ARG A 192 1.63 -25.25 5.24
C ARG A 192 1.19 -26.46 6.04
N PRO A 193 2.09 -27.39 6.33
CA PRO A 193 1.81 -28.48 7.23
C PRO A 193 1.46 -27.91 8.62
N GLY A 194 0.51 -28.48 9.29
CA GLY A 194 0.12 -28.16 10.65
C GLY A 194 0.06 -29.40 11.53
N ARG A 195 0.19 -29.25 12.84
CA ARG A 195 0.12 -30.38 13.78
C ARG A 195 -1.25 -31.06 13.79
N VAL A 196 -2.31 -30.32 13.54
CA VAL A 196 -3.70 -30.83 13.60
C VAL A 196 -4.32 -30.93 12.21
N SER A 197 -4.04 -29.97 11.33
CA SER A 197 -4.49 -29.96 9.94
C SER A 197 -3.57 -29.15 9.07
N GLU A 198 -3.51 -29.43 7.77
CA GLU A 198 -2.86 -28.56 6.79
C GLU A 198 -3.59 -27.23 6.72
N ARG A 199 -2.82 -26.15 6.76
CA ARG A 199 -3.32 -24.78 6.72
C ARG A 199 -3.03 -24.17 5.36
N SER A 200 -4.00 -23.44 4.86
CA SER A 200 -3.89 -22.70 3.63
C SER A 200 -4.04 -21.22 3.89
N SER A 201 -3.32 -20.42 3.13
CA SER A 201 -3.44 -18.96 3.11
C SER A 201 -3.59 -18.53 1.67
N LEU A 202 -4.68 -17.86 1.36
CA LEU A 202 -4.91 -17.19 0.09
C LEU A 202 -4.70 -15.70 0.30
N ALA A 203 -3.95 -15.07 -0.59
CA ALA A 203 -3.69 -13.63 -0.55
C ALA A 203 -3.97 -12.99 -1.90
N VAL A 204 -4.56 -11.81 -1.88
CA VAL A 204 -4.79 -10.95 -3.05
C VAL A 204 -4.17 -9.56 -2.84
N PRO A 205 -3.69 -8.91 -3.92
CA PRO A 205 -3.18 -7.55 -3.83
C PRO A 205 -4.31 -6.53 -3.73
N VAL A 206 -4.13 -5.52 -2.88
CA VAL A 206 -4.95 -4.31 -2.88
C VAL A 206 -4.03 -3.10 -2.98
N ARG A 207 -4.19 -2.33 -4.05
CA ARG A 207 -3.45 -1.09 -4.25
C ARG A 207 -4.28 0.08 -3.73
N VAL A 208 -3.74 0.74 -2.72
CA VAL A 208 -4.39 1.90 -2.06
C VAL A 208 -3.95 3.20 -2.71
N SER A 209 -2.67 3.28 -3.10
CA SER A 209 -2.08 4.39 -3.86
C SER A 209 -0.98 3.84 -4.77
N GLU A 210 -0.31 4.71 -5.54
CA GLU A 210 0.85 4.29 -6.35
C GLU A 210 1.97 3.68 -5.50
N ASP A 211 2.13 4.17 -4.27
CA ASP A 211 3.19 3.77 -3.35
C ASP A 211 2.74 2.73 -2.31
N THR A 212 1.44 2.61 -2.06
CA THR A 212 0.90 1.77 -0.99
C THR A 212 0.21 0.54 -1.57
N LEU A 213 0.91 -0.59 -1.46
CA LEU A 213 0.39 -1.93 -1.76
C LEU A 213 0.20 -2.70 -0.45
N CYS A 214 -0.96 -3.29 -0.28
CA CYS A 214 -1.21 -4.24 0.80
C CYS A 214 -1.71 -5.58 0.25
N ALA A 215 -1.66 -6.60 1.09
CA ALA A 215 -2.23 -7.91 0.81
C ALA A 215 -3.40 -8.18 1.76
N ILE A 216 -4.55 -8.55 1.22
CA ILE A 216 -5.63 -9.16 2.01
C ILE A 216 -5.39 -10.66 2.01
N VAL A 217 -5.46 -11.26 3.19
CA VAL A 217 -5.15 -12.68 3.40
C VAL A 217 -6.30 -13.35 4.12
N VAL A 218 -6.80 -14.45 3.53
CA VAL A 218 -7.74 -15.37 4.18
C VAL A 218 -6.97 -16.64 4.56
N ARG A 219 -7.19 -17.15 5.78
CA ARG A 219 -6.56 -18.38 6.26
C ARG A 219 -7.60 -19.42 6.60
N PHE A 220 -7.42 -20.63 6.11
CA PHE A 220 -8.39 -21.71 6.25
C PHE A 220 -7.72 -23.08 6.39
N ALA A 221 -8.46 -24.06 6.92
CA ALA A 221 -8.03 -25.44 6.90
C ALA A 221 -8.16 -26.00 5.48
N ARG A 222 -7.08 -26.62 4.95
CA ARG A 222 -7.07 -27.14 3.58
C ARG A 222 -8.21 -28.15 3.31
N SER A 223 -8.54 -28.96 4.30
CA SER A 223 -9.61 -29.96 4.20
C SER A 223 -11.02 -29.36 4.10
N ALA A 224 -11.20 -28.09 4.50
CA ALA A 224 -12.52 -27.47 4.58
C ALA A 224 -12.93 -26.74 3.28
N VAL A 225 -11.99 -26.46 2.37
CA VAL A 225 -12.24 -25.68 1.15
C VAL A 225 -11.54 -26.31 -0.04
N LYS A 226 -12.26 -26.59 -1.11
CA LYS A 226 -11.66 -27.00 -2.38
C LYS A 226 -10.90 -25.83 -2.99
N GLN A 227 -9.75 -26.09 -3.63
CA GLN A 227 -8.89 -25.05 -4.17
C GLN A 227 -9.60 -24.10 -5.15
N GLN A 228 -10.52 -24.60 -5.96
CA GLN A 228 -11.29 -23.80 -6.92
C GLN A 228 -12.24 -22.80 -6.24
N VAL A 229 -12.84 -23.18 -5.10
CA VAL A 229 -13.77 -22.32 -4.34
C VAL A 229 -13.03 -21.26 -3.54
N ALA A 230 -11.77 -21.49 -3.22
CA ALA A 230 -10.98 -20.52 -2.46
C ALA A 230 -10.52 -19.31 -3.30
N ALA A 231 -10.57 -19.41 -4.63
CA ALA A 231 -10.09 -18.38 -5.56
C ALA A 231 -11.23 -17.49 -6.11
N GLU A 232 -12.50 -17.89 -5.91
CA GLU A 232 -13.70 -17.09 -6.20
C GLU A 232 -13.98 -16.09 -5.05
#